data_99ab2e20c1a462d221017ac38f86094a
#
_entry.id   99ab2e20c1a462d221017ac38f86094a
#
_cell.length_a   1.000
_cell.length_b   1.000
_cell.length_c   1.000
_cell.angle_alpha   90.00
_cell.angle_beta   90.00
_cell.angle_gamma   90.00
#
_symmetry.space_group_name_H-M   'P 1'
#
loop_
_entity.id
_entity.type
_entity.pdbx_description
1 polymer ?
#
loop_
_entity_poly.entity_id
_entity_poly.type
_entity_poly.pdbx_seq_one_letter_code
_entity_poly.pdbx_strand_id
1 'polypeptide(L)'
;TKWVELGRVVPMFLQPPYGGERKLGVNFFLYDTNNPIQVKHGYLLDNNSGLIDFKQFKFNYNFKIKGYMEKSEDVDKARALSVKIAIAVAMSDGSLADEEGDIIKNWIKTTISTYSKETQNELKSIYNTALKDAYKLAQKNELVLSELTSSLKDYNEIQINYDTIDLCYKVMAADGVADQDELRIIRKIGESLDIDVSEMDKMKDKSLMSLSNQATQNSSIEEILGIEKSWDKEKIKKHLTIEFQKWNNRI
;
A
#
# COMPACT_ATOMS: atom_id res chain seq x y z
N THR A 1 -1.36 54.98 3.43
CA THR A 1 -0.61 54.00 2.64
C THR A 1 -1.62 52.98 2.08
N LYS A 2 -1.74 52.92 0.74
CA LYS A 2 -2.60 51.86 0.12
C LYS A 2 -1.79 50.59 0.01
N TRP A 3 -2.30 49.49 0.58
CA TRP A 3 -1.78 48.16 0.34
C TRP A 3 -2.25 47.66 -1.02
N VAL A 4 -1.34 47.07 -1.78
CA VAL A 4 -1.63 46.42 -3.06
C VAL A 4 -1.27 44.95 -2.91
N GLU A 5 -2.19 44.05 -3.25
CA GLU A 5 -1.96 42.62 -3.27
C GLU A 5 -1.10 42.29 -4.51
N LEU A 6 0.10 41.73 -4.30
CA LEU A 6 1.00 41.33 -5.39
C LEU A 6 0.76 39.88 -5.83
N GLY A 7 0.16 39.05 -4.97
CA GLY A 7 -0.13 37.66 -5.28
C GLY A 7 -0.49 36.87 -4.05
N ARG A 8 -0.91 35.63 -4.28
CA ARG A 8 -1.24 34.65 -3.25
C ARG A 8 -0.45 33.37 -3.47
N VAL A 9 0.04 32.79 -2.40
CA VAL A 9 0.70 31.48 -2.43
C VAL A 9 -0.24 30.45 -1.78
N VAL A 10 -0.52 29.38 -2.51
CA VAL A 10 -1.31 28.27 -1.98
C VAL A 10 -0.48 27.54 -0.92
N PRO A 11 -0.99 27.32 0.30
CA PRO A 11 -0.22 26.70 1.39
C PRO A 11 0.46 25.38 1.02
N MET A 12 -0.14 24.60 0.13
CA MET A 12 0.42 23.32 -0.31
C MET A 12 1.80 23.48 -0.98
N PHE A 13 2.08 24.62 -1.66
CA PHE A 13 3.40 24.90 -2.24
C PHE A 13 4.45 25.27 -1.19
N LEU A 14 4.01 25.55 0.06
CA LEU A 14 4.90 25.85 1.18
C LEU A 14 5.15 24.64 2.06
N GLN A 15 4.57 23.45 1.74
CA GLN A 15 4.74 22.27 2.55
C GLN A 15 6.21 21.84 2.59
N PRO A 16 6.84 21.84 3.79
CA PRO A 16 8.25 21.49 3.92
C PRO A 16 8.45 19.97 3.88
N PRO A 17 9.69 19.48 3.73
CA PRO A 17 10.02 18.07 3.87
C PRO A 17 9.58 17.51 5.23
N TYR A 18 9.80 18.28 6.30
CA TYR A 18 9.44 17.91 7.68
C TYR A 18 8.59 19.01 8.31
N GLY A 19 7.62 18.65 9.14
CA GLY A 19 6.77 19.56 9.91
C GLY A 19 7.54 20.33 10.99
N GLY A 20 6.79 20.97 11.90
CA GLY A 20 7.34 21.75 13.00
C GLY A 20 7.81 23.15 12.61
N GLU A 21 8.67 23.75 13.45
CA GLU A 21 9.14 25.11 13.25
C GLU A 21 10.17 25.19 12.09
N ARG A 22 9.91 26.09 11.14
CA ARG A 22 10.76 26.30 9.97
C ARG A 22 10.97 27.81 9.76
N LYS A 23 12.19 28.16 9.36
CA LYS A 23 12.51 29.51 8.95
C LYS A 23 12.24 29.65 7.45
N LEU A 24 11.25 30.45 7.12
CA LEU A 24 10.87 30.73 5.74
C LEU A 24 11.51 32.04 5.27
N GLY A 25 11.87 32.09 4.00
CA GLY A 25 12.34 33.29 3.33
C GLY A 25 11.48 33.58 2.09
N VAL A 26 11.07 34.83 1.94
CA VAL A 26 10.37 35.29 0.74
C VAL A 26 11.22 36.37 0.12
N ASN A 27 11.58 36.18 -1.15
CA ASN A 27 12.39 37.13 -1.92
C ASN A 27 11.51 37.80 -2.96
N PHE A 28 11.57 39.12 -3.02
CA PHE A 28 10.90 39.94 -4.02
C PHE A 28 11.95 40.59 -4.90
N PHE A 29 11.81 40.41 -6.20
CA PHE A 29 12.66 40.99 -7.21
C PHE A 29 11.85 41.93 -8.09
N LEU A 30 12.28 43.20 -8.19
CA LEU A 30 11.78 44.12 -9.19
C LEU A 30 12.85 44.19 -10.30
N TYR A 31 12.47 43.89 -11.54
CA TYR A 31 13.40 43.85 -12.65
C TYR A 31 12.79 44.44 -13.93
N ASP A 32 13.66 44.84 -14.85
CA ASP A 32 13.28 45.28 -16.18
C ASP A 32 12.86 44.07 -17.03
N THR A 33 11.63 44.11 -17.55
CA THR A 33 11.09 43.02 -18.39
C THR A 33 11.82 42.86 -19.72
N ASN A 34 12.52 43.93 -20.20
CA ASN A 34 13.36 43.85 -21.40
C ASN A 34 14.73 43.20 -21.12
N ASN A 35 15.12 43.11 -19.85
CA ASN A 35 16.36 42.51 -19.41
C ASN A 35 16.08 41.58 -18.19
N PRO A 36 15.49 40.42 -18.41
CA PRO A 36 15.01 39.56 -17.35
C PRO A 36 16.16 39.01 -16.50
N ILE A 37 15.92 38.93 -15.19
CA ILE A 37 16.85 38.33 -14.22
C ILE A 37 16.80 36.80 -14.29
N GLN A 38 17.90 36.16 -13.91
CA GLN A 38 17.95 34.70 -13.73
C GLN A 38 17.96 34.36 -12.24
N VAL A 39 16.99 33.50 -11.83
CA VAL A 39 16.83 33.03 -10.45
C VAL A 39 16.89 31.51 -10.41
N LYS A 40 17.71 30.95 -9.54
CA LYS A 40 17.78 29.53 -9.29
C LYS A 40 17.66 29.24 -7.79
N HIS A 41 16.74 28.38 -7.43
CA HIS A 41 16.44 28.03 -6.02
C HIS A 41 16.18 29.24 -5.11
N GLY A 42 15.58 30.32 -5.66
CA GLY A 42 15.30 31.55 -4.93
C GLY A 42 16.49 32.51 -4.81
N TYR A 43 17.63 32.20 -5.40
CA TYR A 43 18.82 33.05 -5.42
C TYR A 43 19.09 33.62 -6.83
N LEU A 44 19.50 34.87 -6.86
CA LEU A 44 19.97 35.50 -8.11
C LEU A 44 21.25 34.82 -8.59
N LEU A 45 21.31 34.52 -9.87
CA LEU A 45 22.55 34.13 -10.53
C LEU A 45 23.38 35.37 -10.87
N ASP A 46 24.70 35.19 -11.08
CA ASP A 46 25.59 36.27 -11.46
C ASP A 46 25.16 36.94 -12.79
N ASN A 47 25.47 38.23 -12.96
CA ASN A 47 25.12 39.08 -14.12
C ASN A 47 23.62 39.40 -14.29
N ASN A 48 22.97 39.88 -13.23
CA ASN A 48 21.58 40.35 -13.28
C ASN A 48 21.50 41.89 -13.51
N SER A 49 21.91 42.35 -14.67
CA SER A 49 21.88 43.78 -15.01
C SER A 49 20.47 44.37 -15.09
N GLY A 50 19.45 43.52 -15.23
CA GLY A 50 18.04 43.93 -15.22
C GLY A 50 17.42 44.06 -13.84
N LEU A 51 18.14 43.75 -12.75
CA LEU A 51 17.62 43.88 -11.39
C LEU A 51 17.53 45.35 -11.00
N ILE A 52 16.35 45.83 -10.63
CA ILE A 52 16.08 47.20 -10.20
C ILE A 52 16.10 47.29 -8.66
N ASP A 53 15.43 46.37 -7.97
CA ASP A 53 15.40 46.31 -6.51
C ASP A 53 15.19 44.89 -6.02
N PHE A 54 15.60 44.62 -4.78
CA PHE A 54 15.48 43.35 -4.12
C PHE A 54 15.09 43.52 -2.65
N LYS A 55 14.10 42.77 -2.20
CA LYS A 55 13.69 42.69 -0.79
C LYS A 55 13.58 41.25 -0.35
N GLN A 56 14.11 40.93 0.83
CA GLN A 56 13.99 39.64 1.47
C GLN A 56 13.31 39.79 2.80
N PHE A 57 12.30 38.92 3.04
CA PHE A 57 11.64 38.77 4.33
C PHE A 57 11.92 37.38 4.87
N LYS A 58 12.28 37.28 6.15
CA LYS A 58 12.49 36.01 6.85
C LYS A 58 11.59 35.98 8.08
N PHE A 59 10.93 34.86 8.28
CA PHE A 59 10.04 34.65 9.43
C PHE A 59 10.03 33.17 9.83
N ASN A 60 9.74 32.91 11.09
CA ASN A 60 9.51 31.54 11.57
C ASN A 60 8.04 31.19 11.38
N TYR A 61 7.80 29.98 10.91
CA TYR A 61 6.47 29.44 10.78
C TYR A 61 6.44 28.01 11.33
N ASN A 62 5.41 27.68 12.11
CA ASN A 62 5.23 26.35 12.67
C ASN A 62 4.19 25.58 11.83
N PHE A 63 4.67 24.60 11.06
CA PHE A 63 3.83 23.68 10.29
C PHE A 63 3.26 22.63 11.23
N LYS A 64 1.97 22.70 11.51
CA LYS A 64 1.25 21.78 12.40
C LYS A 64 0.99 20.40 11.80
N ILE A 65 1.22 20.25 10.51
CA ILE A 65 1.04 19.00 9.76
C ILE A 65 2.40 18.41 9.40
N LYS A 66 2.45 17.07 9.30
CA LYS A 66 3.65 16.36 8.82
C LYS A 66 4.07 16.85 7.43
N GLY A 67 5.36 16.98 7.22
CA GLY A 67 5.93 17.27 5.92
C GLY A 67 5.83 16.08 4.95
N TYR A 68 6.17 16.30 3.67
CA TYR A 68 6.03 15.26 2.66
C TYR A 68 7.02 14.09 2.84
N MET A 69 8.21 14.35 3.39
CA MET A 69 9.18 13.29 3.72
C MET A 69 8.69 12.43 4.88
N GLU A 70 8.19 13.05 5.95
CA GLU A 70 7.62 12.32 7.09
C GLU A 70 6.44 11.44 6.67
N LYS A 71 5.58 11.96 5.77
CA LYS A 71 4.46 11.15 5.23
C LYS A 71 4.95 9.97 4.41
N SER A 72 6.01 10.16 3.59
CA SER A 72 6.60 9.07 2.83
C SER A 72 7.20 8.00 3.75
N GLU A 73 7.94 8.42 4.79
CA GLU A 73 8.50 7.51 5.79
C GLU A 73 7.41 6.74 6.56
N ASP A 74 6.28 7.39 6.87
CA ASP A 74 5.14 6.75 7.53
C ASP A 74 4.49 5.69 6.64
N VAL A 75 4.32 5.97 5.34
CA VAL A 75 3.84 5.01 4.34
C VAL A 75 4.75 3.78 4.29
N ASP A 76 6.06 3.97 4.29
CA ASP A 76 7.02 2.86 4.21
C ASP A 76 7.03 2.02 5.50
N LYS A 77 6.90 2.66 6.68
CA LYS A 77 6.74 1.97 7.97
C LYS A 77 5.41 1.20 8.04
N ALA A 78 4.33 1.80 7.58
CA ALA A 78 3.02 1.14 7.51
C ALA A 78 3.07 -0.10 6.60
N ARG A 79 3.70 -0.02 5.44
CA ARG A 79 3.89 -1.17 4.54
C ARG A 79 4.78 -2.26 5.15
N ALA A 80 5.79 -1.89 5.95
CA ALA A 80 6.57 -2.87 6.69
C ALA A 80 5.73 -3.63 7.72
N LEU A 81 4.75 -2.96 8.35
CA LEU A 81 3.76 -3.62 9.21
C LEU A 81 2.84 -4.54 8.42
N SER A 82 2.42 -4.15 7.20
CA SER A 82 1.63 -5.02 6.32
C SER A 82 2.35 -6.35 6.04
N VAL A 83 3.66 -6.30 5.79
CA VAL A 83 4.48 -7.52 5.61
C VAL A 83 4.48 -8.37 6.89
N LYS A 84 4.62 -7.76 8.07
CA LYS A 84 4.59 -8.50 9.35
C LYS A 84 3.23 -9.14 9.62
N ILE A 85 2.13 -8.44 9.31
CA ILE A 85 0.76 -8.94 9.45
C ILE A 85 0.53 -10.11 8.49
N ALA A 86 1.01 -10.02 7.24
CA ALA A 86 0.91 -11.11 6.27
C ALA A 86 1.66 -12.38 6.75
N ILE A 87 2.83 -12.22 7.37
CA ILE A 87 3.55 -13.35 8.01
C ILE A 87 2.76 -13.91 9.19
N ALA A 88 2.08 -13.07 9.98
CA ALA A 88 1.26 -13.55 11.09
C ALA A 88 0.07 -14.39 10.60
N VAL A 89 -0.52 -14.07 9.45
CA VAL A 89 -1.56 -14.88 8.81
C VAL A 89 -0.97 -16.19 8.30
N ALA A 90 0.08 -16.14 7.48
CA ALA A 90 0.75 -17.30 6.92
C ALA A 90 1.23 -18.30 7.99
N MET A 91 1.67 -17.82 9.14
CA MET A 91 2.17 -18.65 10.25
C MET A 91 1.07 -19.08 11.24
N SER A 92 -0.20 -18.89 10.90
CA SER A 92 -1.29 -19.20 11.81
C SER A 92 -1.44 -20.70 12.13
N ASP A 93 -1.03 -21.55 11.22
CA ASP A 93 -0.94 -23.01 11.38
C ASP A 93 0.41 -23.50 11.94
N GLY A 94 1.37 -22.58 12.14
CA GLY A 94 2.71 -22.84 12.67
C GLY A 94 3.78 -23.03 11.59
N SER A 95 3.45 -22.94 10.31
CA SER A 95 4.39 -23.10 9.20
C SER A 95 4.16 -22.03 8.13
N LEU A 96 5.22 -21.66 7.42
CA LEU A 96 5.15 -20.78 6.25
C LEU A 96 5.39 -21.62 5.00
N ALA A 97 4.38 -21.75 4.16
CA ALA A 97 4.52 -22.42 2.88
C ALA A 97 5.37 -21.58 1.89
N ASP A 98 6.03 -22.25 0.95
CA ASP A 98 6.87 -21.57 -0.06
C ASP A 98 6.01 -20.65 -0.93
N GLU A 99 4.81 -21.08 -1.29
CA GLU A 99 3.84 -20.32 -2.09
C GLU A 99 3.41 -19.02 -1.40
N GLU A 100 3.11 -19.06 -0.11
CA GLU A 100 2.76 -17.88 0.70
C GLU A 100 3.95 -16.90 0.78
N GLY A 101 5.15 -17.45 1.02
CA GLY A 101 6.38 -16.67 1.03
C GLY A 101 6.64 -15.96 -0.31
N ASP A 102 6.30 -16.61 -1.42
CA ASP A 102 6.46 -16.05 -2.76
C ASP A 102 5.43 -14.97 -3.07
N ILE A 103 4.19 -15.09 -2.58
CA ILE A 103 3.19 -14.02 -2.64
C ILE A 103 3.69 -12.77 -1.94
N ILE A 104 4.20 -12.89 -0.71
CA ILE A 104 4.73 -11.75 0.05
C ILE A 104 5.92 -11.11 -0.66
N LYS A 105 6.88 -11.91 -1.14
CA LYS A 105 8.04 -11.41 -1.90
C LYS A 105 7.62 -10.69 -3.18
N ASN A 106 6.64 -11.21 -3.90
CA ASN A 106 6.13 -10.60 -5.11
C ASN A 106 5.38 -9.29 -4.82
N TRP A 107 4.61 -9.24 -3.73
CA TRP A 107 3.98 -8.00 -3.28
C TRP A 107 5.02 -6.92 -2.97
N ILE A 108 6.09 -7.26 -2.23
CA ILE A 108 7.21 -6.34 -1.97
C ILE A 108 7.80 -5.82 -3.29
N LYS A 109 8.13 -6.73 -4.22
CA LYS A 109 8.70 -6.39 -5.52
C LYS A 109 7.81 -5.44 -6.32
N THR A 110 6.50 -5.70 -6.35
CA THR A 110 5.52 -4.87 -7.06
C THR A 110 5.40 -3.50 -6.41
N THR A 111 5.29 -3.44 -5.08
CA THR A 111 5.15 -2.21 -4.30
C THR A 111 6.33 -1.25 -4.53
N ILE A 112 7.56 -1.76 -4.60
CA ILE A 112 8.75 -0.93 -4.79
C ILE A 112 9.08 -0.64 -6.26
N SER A 113 8.43 -1.29 -7.22
CA SER A 113 8.79 -1.24 -8.65
C SER A 113 8.72 0.15 -9.29
N THR A 114 7.90 1.04 -8.74
CA THR A 114 7.69 2.41 -9.25
C THR A 114 8.75 3.43 -8.78
N TYR A 115 9.57 3.05 -7.81
CA TYR A 115 10.61 3.92 -7.24
C TYR A 115 11.92 3.85 -8.04
N SER A 116 12.82 4.81 -7.78
CA SER A 116 14.19 4.76 -8.33
C SER A 116 14.94 3.50 -7.83
N LYS A 117 15.94 3.04 -8.57
CA LYS A 117 16.72 1.85 -8.18
C LYS A 117 17.36 1.98 -6.80
N GLU A 118 17.80 3.15 -6.43
CA GLU A 118 18.40 3.45 -5.12
C GLU A 118 17.34 3.25 -4.02
N THR A 119 16.19 3.91 -4.13
CA THR A 119 15.06 3.77 -3.20
C THR A 119 14.52 2.33 -3.15
N GLN A 120 14.46 1.64 -4.32
CA GLN A 120 14.07 0.22 -4.35
C GLN A 120 14.99 -0.65 -3.47
N ASN A 121 16.30 -0.42 -3.49
CA ASN A 121 17.25 -1.19 -2.68
C ASN A 121 17.06 -0.92 -1.19
N GLU A 122 16.84 0.35 -0.81
CA GLU A 122 16.57 0.72 0.58
C GLU A 122 15.27 0.09 1.10
N LEU A 123 14.16 0.27 0.37
CA LEU A 123 12.86 -0.28 0.74
C LEU A 123 12.87 -1.81 0.77
N LYS A 124 13.55 -2.45 -0.19
CA LYS A 124 13.74 -3.91 -0.20
C LYS A 124 14.46 -4.38 1.06
N SER A 125 15.46 -3.64 1.53
CA SER A 125 16.14 -3.97 2.78
C SER A 125 15.21 -3.87 3.98
N ILE A 126 14.42 -2.79 4.07
CA ILE A 126 13.45 -2.56 5.15
C ILE A 126 12.40 -3.67 5.20
N TYR A 127 11.77 -3.97 4.07
CA TYR A 127 10.68 -4.97 4.02
C TYR A 127 11.19 -6.40 4.21
N ASN A 128 12.38 -6.73 3.70
CA ASN A 128 13.00 -8.03 3.97
C ASN A 128 13.40 -8.19 5.44
N THR A 129 13.81 -7.11 6.10
CA THR A 129 14.08 -7.13 7.55
C THR A 129 12.77 -7.36 8.31
N ALA A 130 11.70 -6.62 7.96
CA ALA A 130 10.38 -6.80 8.56
C ALA A 130 9.87 -8.24 8.42
N LEU A 131 10.03 -8.85 7.23
CA LEU A 131 9.68 -10.24 6.95
C LEU A 131 10.46 -11.21 7.84
N LYS A 132 11.79 -11.08 7.88
CA LYS A 132 12.66 -11.96 8.68
C LYS A 132 12.38 -11.86 10.18
N ASP A 133 12.16 -10.65 10.67
CA ASP A 133 11.89 -10.42 12.08
C ASP A 133 10.53 -10.98 12.47
N ALA A 134 9.49 -10.75 11.65
CA ALA A 134 8.17 -11.31 11.88
C ALA A 134 8.20 -12.84 11.87
N TYR A 135 8.88 -13.45 10.91
CA TYR A 135 9.03 -14.90 10.85
C TYR A 135 9.70 -15.47 12.12
N LYS A 136 10.81 -14.85 12.59
CA LYS A 136 11.48 -15.28 13.83
C LYS A 136 10.60 -15.14 15.06
N LEU A 137 9.83 -14.05 15.16
CA LEU A 137 8.89 -13.83 16.27
C LEU A 137 7.73 -14.84 16.22
N ALA A 138 7.18 -15.11 15.01
CA ALA A 138 6.13 -16.10 14.82
C ALA A 138 6.58 -17.49 15.24
N GLN A 139 7.79 -17.92 14.84
CA GLN A 139 8.37 -19.22 15.26
C GLN A 139 8.47 -19.37 16.79
N LYS A 140 8.59 -18.26 17.52
CA LYS A 140 8.66 -18.25 18.98
C LYS A 140 7.29 -18.03 19.64
N ASN A 141 6.21 -17.86 18.87
CA ASN A 141 4.90 -17.43 19.34
C ASN A 141 4.92 -16.06 20.05
N GLU A 142 5.87 -15.19 19.66
CA GLU A 142 6.05 -13.84 20.20
C GLU A 142 5.46 -12.75 19.29
N LEU A 143 4.90 -13.11 18.12
CA LEU A 143 4.32 -12.17 17.17
C LEU A 143 2.89 -11.81 17.59
N VAL A 144 2.70 -10.61 18.14
CA VAL A 144 1.40 -10.16 18.67
C VAL A 144 0.63 -9.39 17.60
N LEU A 145 -0.34 -10.04 16.98
CA LEU A 145 -1.13 -9.47 15.87
C LEU A 145 -1.87 -8.19 16.26
N SER A 146 -2.43 -8.10 17.46
CA SER A 146 -3.16 -6.92 17.94
C SER A 146 -2.26 -5.68 18.05
N GLU A 147 -0.99 -5.85 18.41
CA GLU A 147 -0.03 -4.75 18.43
C GLU A 147 0.33 -4.27 17.02
N LEU A 148 0.49 -5.20 16.09
CA LEU A 148 0.78 -4.88 14.68
C LEU A 148 -0.39 -4.11 14.04
N THR A 149 -1.63 -4.57 14.24
CA THR A 149 -2.82 -3.91 13.68
C THR A 149 -3.08 -2.55 14.31
N SER A 150 -2.89 -2.41 15.63
CA SER A 150 -2.98 -1.12 16.30
C SER A 150 -1.93 -0.14 15.77
N SER A 151 -0.67 -0.57 15.67
CA SER A 151 0.41 0.24 15.12
C SER A 151 0.16 0.65 13.66
N LEU A 152 -0.41 -0.24 12.84
CA LEU A 152 -0.77 0.07 11.46
C LEU A 152 -1.88 1.12 11.40
N LYS A 153 -2.90 0.99 12.24
CA LYS A 153 -4.03 1.93 12.34
C LYS A 153 -3.57 3.34 12.74
N ASP A 154 -2.56 3.45 13.60
CA ASP A 154 -2.01 4.73 14.09
C ASP A 154 -1.39 5.58 12.95
N TYR A 155 -0.94 4.97 11.84
CA TYR A 155 -0.49 5.71 10.66
C TYR A 155 -1.63 6.39 9.91
N ASN A 156 -2.88 5.95 10.10
CA ASN A 156 -4.08 6.50 9.46
C ASN A 156 -4.00 6.53 7.92
N GLU A 157 -3.35 5.53 7.32
CA GLU A 157 -3.20 5.36 5.88
C GLU A 157 -4.22 4.32 5.37
N ILE A 158 -5.45 4.79 5.10
CA ILE A 158 -6.60 3.95 4.75
C ILE A 158 -6.27 3.00 3.58
N GLN A 159 -5.59 3.49 2.55
CA GLN A 159 -5.22 2.65 1.40
C GLN A 159 -4.33 1.48 1.81
N ILE A 160 -3.38 1.70 2.71
CA ILE A 160 -2.48 0.64 3.19
C ILE A 160 -3.24 -0.39 4.02
N ASN A 161 -4.26 0.03 4.78
CA ASN A 161 -5.12 -0.90 5.50
C ASN A 161 -5.81 -1.87 4.54
N TYR A 162 -6.40 -1.35 3.44
CA TYR A 162 -6.99 -2.19 2.39
C TYR A 162 -5.96 -3.07 1.68
N ASP A 163 -4.80 -2.52 1.32
CA ASP A 163 -3.71 -3.28 0.68
C ASP A 163 -3.20 -4.41 1.59
N THR A 164 -3.22 -4.20 2.91
CA THR A 164 -2.86 -5.22 3.91
C THR A 164 -3.85 -6.38 3.90
N ILE A 165 -5.14 -6.09 3.90
CA ILE A 165 -6.17 -7.14 3.84
C ILE A 165 -6.13 -7.90 2.51
N ASP A 166 -5.94 -7.18 1.39
CA ASP A 166 -5.77 -7.81 0.07
C ASP A 166 -4.55 -8.75 0.05
N LEU A 167 -3.44 -8.32 0.65
CA LEU A 167 -2.25 -9.17 0.80
C LEU A 167 -2.53 -10.40 1.66
N CYS A 168 -3.21 -10.25 2.80
CA CYS A 168 -3.57 -11.37 3.67
C CYS A 168 -4.46 -12.41 2.95
N TYR A 169 -5.47 -11.96 2.19
CA TYR A 169 -6.29 -12.86 1.39
C TYR A 169 -5.50 -13.57 0.28
N LYS A 170 -4.55 -12.90 -0.35
CA LYS A 170 -3.66 -13.51 -1.36
C LYS A 170 -2.74 -14.55 -0.75
N VAL A 171 -2.22 -14.28 0.44
CA VAL A 171 -1.37 -15.23 1.18
C VAL A 171 -2.18 -16.48 1.55
N MET A 172 -3.33 -16.29 2.22
CA MET A 172 -4.25 -17.39 2.56
C MET A 172 -4.59 -18.25 1.34
N ALA A 173 -4.75 -17.61 0.21
CA ALA A 173 -5.17 -18.27 -1.01
C ALA A 173 -4.01 -18.88 -1.81
N ALA A 174 -2.76 -18.78 -1.35
CA ALA A 174 -1.57 -19.17 -2.12
C ALA A 174 -1.52 -20.65 -2.51
N ASP A 175 -2.00 -21.53 -1.64
CA ASP A 175 -2.06 -22.98 -1.85
C ASP A 175 -3.36 -23.46 -2.52
N GLY A 176 -4.31 -22.53 -2.78
CA GLY A 176 -5.62 -22.83 -3.38
C GLY A 176 -6.66 -23.32 -2.38
N VAL A 177 -6.36 -23.38 -1.09
CA VAL A 177 -7.26 -23.80 -0.02
C VAL A 177 -7.49 -22.62 0.93
N ALA A 178 -8.75 -22.27 1.16
CA ALA A 178 -9.09 -21.24 2.14
C ALA A 178 -9.26 -21.88 3.52
N ASP A 179 -8.29 -21.73 4.39
CA ASP A 179 -8.40 -22.22 5.76
C ASP A 179 -9.35 -21.36 6.60
N GLN A 180 -10.18 -22.01 7.43
CA GLN A 180 -11.20 -21.33 8.24
C GLN A 180 -10.57 -20.51 9.38
N ASP A 181 -9.44 -20.93 9.91
CA ASP A 181 -8.75 -20.23 10.98
C ASP A 181 -8.04 -18.97 10.44
N GLU A 182 -7.44 -19.06 9.24
CA GLU A 182 -6.90 -17.89 8.51
C GLU A 182 -7.99 -16.89 8.17
N LEU A 183 -9.13 -17.32 7.63
CA LEU A 183 -10.28 -16.44 7.37
C LEU A 183 -10.73 -15.70 8.63
N ARG A 184 -10.77 -16.40 9.77
CA ARG A 184 -11.14 -15.81 11.06
C ARG A 184 -10.10 -14.76 11.52
N ILE A 185 -8.81 -15.03 11.31
CA ILE A 185 -7.72 -14.10 11.64
C ILE A 185 -7.82 -12.87 10.74
N ILE A 186 -7.97 -13.03 9.43
CA ILE A 186 -8.09 -11.90 8.48
C ILE A 186 -9.30 -11.04 8.81
N ARG A 187 -10.42 -11.64 9.20
CA ARG A 187 -11.62 -10.90 9.64
C ARG A 187 -11.33 -10.04 10.86
N LYS A 188 -10.65 -10.58 11.88
CA LYS A 188 -10.24 -9.82 13.07
C LYS A 188 -9.29 -8.67 12.72
N ILE A 189 -8.37 -8.88 11.77
CA ILE A 189 -7.48 -7.81 11.28
C ILE A 189 -8.31 -6.69 10.67
N GLY A 190 -9.25 -7.02 9.76
CA GLY A 190 -10.10 -6.02 9.10
C GLY A 190 -10.97 -5.23 10.09
N GLU A 191 -11.57 -5.91 11.07
CA GLU A 191 -12.33 -5.25 12.15
C GLU A 191 -11.44 -4.30 12.96
N SER A 192 -10.20 -4.70 13.27
CA SER A 192 -9.23 -3.84 13.98
C SER A 192 -8.81 -2.61 13.18
N LEU A 193 -8.79 -2.72 11.84
CA LEU A 193 -8.45 -1.64 10.91
C LEU A 193 -9.67 -0.82 10.45
N ASP A 194 -10.85 -1.03 11.05
CA ASP A 194 -12.12 -0.38 10.72
C ASP A 194 -12.55 -0.58 9.25
N ILE A 195 -12.26 -1.75 8.66
CA ILE A 195 -12.67 -2.08 7.30
C ILE A 195 -14.05 -2.73 7.35
N ASP A 196 -14.96 -2.27 6.50
CA ASP A 196 -16.31 -2.80 6.40
C ASP A 196 -16.33 -4.28 5.96
N VAL A 197 -17.18 -5.09 6.60
CA VAL A 197 -17.28 -6.53 6.33
C VAL A 197 -17.65 -6.80 4.87
N SER A 198 -18.50 -5.97 4.27
CA SER A 198 -18.92 -6.15 2.87
C SER A 198 -17.77 -5.91 1.89
N GLU A 199 -16.87 -4.97 2.20
CA GLU A 199 -15.66 -4.75 1.41
C GLU A 199 -14.68 -5.92 1.58
N MET A 200 -14.53 -6.44 2.79
CA MET A 200 -13.71 -7.63 3.05
C MET A 200 -14.20 -8.85 2.28
N ASP A 201 -15.52 -9.09 2.23
CA ASP A 201 -16.10 -10.20 1.48
C ASP A 201 -15.84 -10.04 -0.04
N LYS A 202 -15.94 -8.85 -0.59
CA LYS A 202 -15.58 -8.57 -2.00
C LYS A 202 -14.10 -8.86 -2.28
N MET A 203 -13.20 -8.47 -1.38
CA MET A 203 -11.76 -8.71 -1.52
C MET A 203 -11.44 -10.20 -1.46
N LYS A 204 -12.06 -10.93 -0.53
CA LYS A 204 -11.97 -12.38 -0.41
C LYS A 204 -12.40 -13.07 -1.71
N ASP A 205 -13.61 -12.76 -2.20
CA ASP A 205 -14.16 -13.36 -3.40
C ASP A 205 -13.27 -13.09 -4.63
N LYS A 206 -12.75 -11.86 -4.76
CA LYS A 206 -11.79 -11.51 -5.81
C LYS A 206 -10.51 -12.34 -5.74
N SER A 207 -9.95 -12.54 -4.55
CA SER A 207 -8.74 -13.34 -4.36
C SER A 207 -8.98 -14.81 -4.70
N LEU A 208 -10.09 -15.38 -4.24
CA LEU A 208 -10.48 -16.77 -4.55
C LEU A 208 -10.78 -16.98 -6.04
N MET A 209 -11.43 -16.00 -6.70
CA MET A 209 -11.65 -16.06 -8.16
C MET A 209 -10.35 -15.99 -8.96
N SER A 210 -9.37 -15.20 -8.52
CA SER A 210 -8.07 -15.11 -9.21
C SER A 210 -7.31 -16.43 -9.18
N LEU A 211 -7.44 -17.19 -8.12
CA LEU A 211 -6.86 -18.54 -7.97
C LEU A 211 -7.56 -19.56 -8.85
N SER A 212 -8.90 -19.57 -8.84
CA SER A 212 -9.65 -20.47 -9.71
C SER A 212 -9.29 -20.24 -11.18
N ASN A 213 -9.04 -19.00 -11.60
CA ASN A 213 -8.59 -18.65 -12.95
C ASN A 213 -7.15 -19.09 -13.25
N GLN A 214 -6.24 -19.10 -12.26
CA GLN A 214 -4.88 -19.61 -12.44
C GLN A 214 -4.84 -21.15 -12.48
N ALA A 215 -5.61 -21.82 -11.64
CA ALA A 215 -5.80 -23.27 -11.71
C ALA A 215 -6.44 -23.69 -13.02
N THR A 216 -7.34 -22.87 -13.58
CA THR A 216 -8.08 -23.11 -14.83
C THR A 216 -7.20 -23.01 -16.08
N GLN A 217 -6.10 -22.25 -16.06
CA GLN A 217 -5.20 -22.17 -17.22
C GLN A 217 -4.43 -23.46 -17.51
N ASN A 218 -4.35 -24.38 -16.54
CA ASN A 218 -3.67 -25.66 -16.66
C ASN A 218 -4.60 -26.87 -16.62
N SER A 219 -5.90 -26.70 -16.35
CA SER A 219 -6.88 -27.78 -16.25
C SER A 219 -7.88 -27.72 -17.41
N SER A 220 -8.31 -28.89 -17.92
CA SER A 220 -9.38 -28.92 -18.92
C SER A 220 -10.71 -28.47 -18.32
N ILE A 221 -11.62 -27.91 -19.16
CA ILE A 221 -12.95 -27.48 -18.72
C ILE A 221 -13.70 -28.62 -18.00
N GLU A 222 -13.46 -29.84 -18.46
CA GLU A 222 -14.04 -31.05 -17.87
C GLU A 222 -13.54 -31.28 -16.43
N GLU A 223 -12.24 -31.10 -16.17
CA GLU A 223 -11.67 -31.22 -14.81
C GLU A 223 -12.23 -30.15 -13.89
N ILE A 224 -12.33 -28.91 -14.36
CA ILE A 224 -12.88 -27.78 -13.59
C ILE A 224 -14.33 -28.03 -13.18
N LEU A 225 -15.10 -28.61 -14.09
CA LEU A 225 -16.51 -28.90 -13.86
C LEU A 225 -16.73 -30.26 -13.18
N GLY A 226 -15.65 -30.97 -12.82
CA GLY A 226 -15.72 -32.30 -12.23
C GLY A 226 -16.39 -33.36 -13.14
N ILE A 227 -16.19 -33.22 -14.47
CA ILE A 227 -16.76 -34.11 -15.49
C ILE A 227 -15.72 -35.17 -15.82
N GLU A 228 -16.07 -36.42 -15.61
CA GLU A 228 -15.21 -37.54 -16.04
C GLU A 228 -15.41 -37.84 -17.52
N LYS A 229 -14.31 -38.07 -18.24
CA LYS A 229 -14.32 -38.41 -19.69
C LYS A 229 -15.16 -39.63 -20.03
N SER A 230 -15.48 -40.47 -19.04
CA SER A 230 -16.30 -41.67 -19.16
C SER A 230 -17.82 -41.42 -19.13
N TRP A 231 -18.23 -40.16 -18.79
CA TRP A 231 -19.65 -39.85 -18.63
C TRP A 231 -20.35 -39.65 -19.98
N ASP A 232 -21.59 -40.15 -20.04
CA ASP A 232 -22.46 -39.85 -21.18
C ASP A 232 -23.06 -38.43 -21.10
N LYS A 233 -23.64 -37.98 -22.20
CA LYS A 233 -24.21 -36.62 -22.31
C LYS A 233 -25.33 -36.33 -21.31
N GLU A 234 -26.12 -37.35 -20.94
CA GLU A 234 -27.23 -37.17 -19.99
C GLU A 234 -26.72 -36.99 -18.56
N LYS A 235 -25.69 -37.77 -18.18
CA LYS A 235 -25.03 -37.64 -16.89
C LYS A 235 -24.33 -36.31 -16.73
N ILE A 236 -23.63 -35.86 -17.78
CA ILE A 236 -23.00 -34.52 -17.83
C ILE A 236 -24.04 -33.42 -17.65
N LYS A 237 -25.16 -33.48 -18.40
CA LYS A 237 -26.22 -32.46 -18.31
C LYS A 237 -26.85 -32.42 -16.92
N LYS A 238 -27.09 -33.55 -16.31
CA LYS A 238 -27.64 -33.64 -14.95
C LYS A 238 -26.69 -33.08 -13.91
N HIS A 239 -25.40 -33.40 -14.02
CA HIS A 239 -24.36 -32.87 -13.13
C HIS A 239 -24.26 -31.35 -13.27
N LEU A 240 -24.14 -30.81 -14.47
CA LEU A 240 -24.06 -29.35 -14.73
C LEU A 240 -25.31 -28.61 -14.23
N THR A 241 -26.49 -29.23 -14.31
CA THR A 241 -27.73 -28.63 -13.76
C THR A 241 -27.66 -28.51 -12.23
N ILE A 242 -27.14 -29.53 -11.56
CA ILE A 242 -26.98 -29.52 -10.09
C ILE A 242 -25.95 -28.49 -9.67
N GLU A 243 -24.80 -28.44 -10.34
CA GLU A 243 -23.75 -27.43 -10.03
C GLU A 243 -24.25 -26.01 -10.29
N PHE A 244 -24.94 -25.76 -11.40
CA PHE A 244 -25.55 -24.46 -11.70
C PHE A 244 -26.56 -24.03 -10.61
N GLN A 245 -27.40 -24.95 -10.11
CA GLN A 245 -28.32 -24.66 -9.01
C GLN A 245 -27.60 -24.34 -7.71
N LYS A 246 -26.51 -25.07 -7.38
CA LYS A 246 -25.68 -24.77 -6.20
C LYS A 246 -25.06 -23.37 -6.28
N TRP A 247 -24.60 -22.97 -7.46
CA TRP A 247 -24.03 -21.63 -7.68
C TRP A 247 -25.08 -20.52 -7.55
N ASN A 248 -26.26 -20.70 -8.12
CA ASN A 248 -27.36 -19.73 -8.04
C ASN A 248 -27.98 -19.59 -6.65
N ASN A 249 -27.91 -20.62 -5.82
CA ASN A 249 -28.43 -20.56 -4.45
C ASN A 249 -27.45 -19.99 -3.42
N ARG A 250 -26.27 -19.53 -3.85
CA ARG A 250 -25.26 -18.86 -3.03
C ARG A 250 -25.31 -17.33 -3.12
N ILE A 251 -26.29 -16.77 -3.86
CA ILE A 251 -26.51 -15.32 -4.00
C ILE A 251 -27.55 -14.83 -3.00
#